data_1baa9eed3687daa1eeff8f9855679fa9
#
_entry.id   1baa9eed3687daa1eeff8f9855679fa9
#
_cell.length_a   1.000
_cell.length_b   1.000
_cell.length_c   1.000
_cell.angle_alpha   90.00
_cell.angle_beta   90.00
_cell.angle_gamma   90.00
#
_symmetry.space_group_name_H-M   'P 1'
#
loop_
_entity.id
_entity.type
_entity.pdbx_description
1 polymer ?
#
loop_
_entity_poly.entity_id
_entity_poly.type
_entity_poly.pdbx_seq_one_letter_code
_entity_poly.pdbx_strand_id
1 'polypeptide(L)'
;MHIESESSFDVVVVGGGIAGCCAAIEAARAGASVCLASASGVFSGSSFYPGTWGLGLIGPHDAADIDDMVETILHVGRGAANAALVDSFVRGIPEAIAALEAMGVSLKRPANPDEPQYIPCFDHSLRMWRGLERDSMERGFGRALCEGRVVRFDGCELLDVAMDGGCAHGALFFDRSAKRFRAVSCGAIVLAGGGVAGLYKRSLSALGNSSTVQAIAARCGARLVNLEFMQIMPGLVAPRRNIVFNEKAFRFARAWDASGEPIARDVLEARSEHGPFSCERAGAPLDFAMEACGDEGMEIACDVGDGSPEFVRTFSGWLERECGVSASAPARIAPYAHASNGGIAIDEHGSCGVPGLFAAGECTGGMHGADRIGGLASANALVFGRRAGVAAAKFAREFVGECAGGARMRAAKPPVSQAWAYWLRVAGSMWEAAEIPMRKESRPKAIPATAVAQETLVSDRAVGRFRLKSRNAHILQAARRFANCARRCRRIA
;
A
#
# COMPACT_ATOMS: atom_id res chain seq x y z
N MET A 1 -29.09 -10.34 -14.42
CA MET A 1 -27.89 -10.15 -13.57
C MET A 1 -28.03 -11.02 -12.36
N HIS A 2 -27.17 -12.04 -12.19
CA HIS A 2 -27.24 -12.96 -11.06
C HIS A 2 -26.44 -12.40 -9.88
N ILE A 3 -27.11 -12.28 -8.74
CA ILE A 3 -26.46 -12.06 -7.45
C ILE A 3 -26.41 -13.40 -6.78
N GLU A 4 -25.21 -13.88 -6.46
CA GLU A 4 -25.05 -15.12 -5.72
C GLU A 4 -25.50 -14.93 -4.26
N SER A 5 -26.02 -16.00 -3.67
CA SER A 5 -26.50 -16.03 -2.30
C SER A 5 -25.46 -15.51 -1.32
N GLU A 6 -25.92 -14.74 -0.35
CA GLU A 6 -25.14 -14.18 0.77
C GLU A 6 -24.24 -15.23 1.42
N SER A 7 -22.93 -14.99 1.33
CA SER A 7 -21.95 -15.63 2.21
C SER A 7 -21.84 -14.80 3.48
N SER A 8 -21.71 -15.44 4.64
CA SER A 8 -21.53 -14.77 5.92
C SER A 8 -20.23 -15.22 6.58
N PHE A 9 -19.46 -14.26 7.10
CA PHE A 9 -18.22 -14.49 7.84
C PHE A 9 -18.18 -13.61 9.08
N ASP A 10 -17.36 -13.96 10.07
CA ASP A 10 -17.11 -13.07 11.19
C ASP A 10 -16.26 -11.88 10.74
N VAL A 11 -15.23 -12.14 9.93
CA VAL A 11 -14.30 -11.13 9.44
C VAL A 11 -14.13 -11.22 7.91
N VAL A 12 -14.26 -10.07 7.23
CA VAL A 12 -13.88 -9.91 5.83
C VAL A 12 -12.59 -9.10 5.76
N VAL A 13 -11.58 -9.64 5.11
CA VAL A 13 -10.31 -8.96 4.86
C VAL A 13 -10.20 -8.61 3.38
N VAL A 14 -9.87 -7.35 3.06
CA VAL A 14 -9.80 -6.83 1.69
C VAL A 14 -8.35 -6.49 1.34
N GLY A 15 -7.75 -7.28 0.47
CA GLY A 15 -6.38 -7.11 -0.02
C GLY A 15 -5.50 -8.34 0.25
N GLY A 16 -4.84 -8.84 -0.80
CA GLY A 16 -4.02 -10.07 -0.78
C GLY A 16 -2.53 -9.85 -0.58
N GLY A 17 -2.10 -8.68 -0.09
CA GLY A 17 -0.72 -8.37 0.29
C GLY A 17 -0.35 -8.88 1.70
N ILE A 18 0.85 -8.54 2.18
CA ILE A 18 1.34 -8.96 3.52
C ILE A 18 0.33 -8.58 4.62
N ALA A 19 -0.14 -7.34 4.65
CA ALA A 19 -1.06 -6.87 5.69
C ALA A 19 -2.36 -7.66 5.73
N GLY A 20 -2.97 -7.92 4.56
CA GLY A 20 -4.21 -8.70 4.49
C GLY A 20 -4.01 -10.17 4.83
N CYS A 21 -2.91 -10.80 4.39
CA CYS A 21 -2.58 -12.17 4.78
C CYS A 21 -2.40 -12.28 6.31
N CYS A 22 -1.64 -11.36 6.91
CA CYS A 22 -1.47 -11.32 8.37
C CYS A 22 -2.81 -11.14 9.10
N ALA A 23 -3.64 -10.20 8.63
CA ALA A 23 -4.95 -9.95 9.25
C ALA A 23 -5.87 -11.19 9.17
N ALA A 24 -5.92 -11.85 8.02
CA ALA A 24 -6.72 -13.04 7.83
C ALA A 24 -6.25 -14.23 8.71
N ILE A 25 -4.93 -14.43 8.79
CA ILE A 25 -4.34 -15.50 9.60
C ILE A 25 -4.62 -15.26 11.09
N GLU A 26 -4.37 -14.05 11.60
CA GLU A 26 -4.56 -13.76 13.01
C GLU A 26 -6.06 -13.74 13.42
N ALA A 27 -6.94 -13.28 12.54
CA ALA A 27 -8.39 -13.38 12.78
C ALA A 27 -8.84 -14.85 12.83
N ALA A 28 -8.34 -15.71 11.94
CA ALA A 28 -8.63 -17.13 11.95
C ALA A 28 -8.07 -17.84 13.19
N ARG A 29 -6.83 -17.50 13.62
CA ARG A 29 -6.23 -18.00 14.87
C ARG A 29 -7.02 -17.57 16.10
N ALA A 30 -7.64 -16.40 16.06
CA ALA A 30 -8.56 -15.95 17.09
C ALA A 30 -9.94 -16.65 17.05
N GLY A 31 -10.15 -17.61 16.14
CA GLY A 31 -11.35 -18.44 16.04
C GLY A 31 -12.46 -17.86 15.15
N ALA A 32 -12.20 -16.78 14.41
CA ALA A 32 -13.17 -16.21 13.50
C ALA A 32 -13.26 -17.00 12.18
N SER A 33 -14.45 -17.07 11.59
CA SER A 33 -14.63 -17.44 10.19
C SER A 33 -14.21 -16.26 9.30
N VAL A 34 -13.26 -16.49 8.35
CA VAL A 34 -12.61 -15.41 7.61
C VAL A 34 -12.76 -15.58 6.10
N CYS A 35 -13.12 -14.48 5.42
CA CYS A 35 -12.99 -14.32 3.98
C CYS A 35 -11.85 -13.34 3.66
N LEU A 36 -10.91 -13.76 2.82
CA LEU A 36 -9.85 -12.90 2.26
C LEU A 36 -10.16 -12.62 0.78
N ALA A 37 -10.59 -11.41 0.48
CA ALA A 37 -10.92 -10.97 -0.87
C ALA A 37 -9.80 -10.11 -1.47
N SER A 38 -9.46 -10.34 -2.73
CA SER A 38 -8.44 -9.57 -3.44
C SER A 38 -8.85 -9.32 -4.89
N ALA A 39 -8.67 -8.08 -5.38
CA ALA A 39 -8.98 -7.70 -6.75
C ALA A 39 -8.10 -8.41 -7.80
N SER A 40 -6.88 -8.81 -7.45
CA SER A 40 -5.98 -9.57 -8.32
C SER A 40 -5.87 -11.03 -7.91
N GLY A 41 -5.69 -11.29 -6.64
CA GLY A 41 -5.48 -12.59 -6.02
C GLY A 41 -4.66 -12.44 -4.76
N VAL A 42 -4.61 -13.49 -3.94
CA VAL A 42 -3.70 -13.55 -2.79
C VAL A 42 -2.26 -13.62 -3.29
N PHE A 43 -1.32 -13.05 -2.55
CA PHE A 43 0.08 -12.84 -2.91
C PHE A 43 0.27 -11.87 -4.09
N SER A 44 -0.38 -10.72 -3.99
CA SER A 44 -0.34 -9.65 -4.98
C SER A 44 0.01 -8.29 -4.36
N GLY A 45 -0.10 -7.24 -5.16
CA GLY A 45 0.19 -5.87 -4.72
C GLY A 45 1.68 -5.57 -4.63
N SER A 46 2.03 -4.50 -3.91
CA SER A 46 3.43 -4.05 -3.72
C SER A 46 4.28 -5.08 -2.97
N SER A 47 3.66 -5.85 -2.07
CA SER A 47 4.35 -6.89 -1.28
C SER A 47 4.93 -8.03 -2.12
N PHE A 48 4.35 -8.29 -3.29
CA PHE A 48 4.73 -9.35 -4.21
C PHE A 48 5.03 -8.80 -5.61
N TYR A 49 5.46 -7.54 -5.67
CA TYR A 49 5.74 -6.84 -6.93
C TYR A 49 6.96 -7.46 -7.64
N PRO A 50 6.81 -7.91 -8.90
CA PRO A 50 7.88 -8.63 -9.60
C PRO A 50 9.03 -7.72 -10.05
N GLY A 51 8.86 -6.41 -10.00
CA GLY A 51 9.87 -5.43 -10.39
C GLY A 51 10.82 -5.01 -9.26
N THR A 52 10.85 -5.75 -8.15
CA THR A 52 11.76 -5.49 -7.04
C THR A 52 12.62 -6.70 -6.71
N TRP A 53 13.87 -6.46 -6.36
CA TRP A 53 14.84 -7.47 -5.96
C TRP A 53 14.60 -8.06 -4.56
N GLY A 54 13.63 -7.51 -3.82
CA GLY A 54 13.21 -7.96 -2.50
C GLY A 54 12.57 -6.83 -1.73
N LEU A 55 12.00 -7.19 -0.60
CA LEU A 55 11.48 -6.25 0.37
C LEU A 55 12.42 -6.21 1.57
N GLY A 56 12.93 -5.02 1.89
CA GLY A 56 13.61 -4.79 3.16
C GLY A 56 12.57 -4.74 4.30
N LEU A 57 12.96 -5.32 5.41
CA LEU A 57 12.27 -5.22 6.69
C LEU A 57 13.30 -4.76 7.71
N ILE A 58 13.03 -3.67 8.39
CA ILE A 58 13.88 -3.18 9.46
C ILE A 58 13.12 -3.11 10.77
N GLY A 59 13.85 -3.18 11.86
CA GLY A 59 13.35 -3.01 13.21
C GLY A 59 14.47 -2.56 14.14
N PRO A 60 14.15 -2.32 15.41
CA PRO A 60 15.18 -2.00 16.39
C PRO A 60 16.14 -3.17 16.52
N HIS A 61 17.44 -2.84 16.71
CA HIS A 61 18.49 -3.84 16.88
C HIS A 61 18.28 -4.65 18.16
N ASP A 62 17.94 -3.95 19.23
CA ASP A 62 17.60 -4.50 20.55
C ASP A 62 16.64 -3.57 21.29
N ALA A 63 16.39 -3.82 22.56
CA ALA A 63 15.49 -3.01 23.39
C ALA A 63 15.99 -1.58 23.63
N ALA A 64 17.31 -1.36 23.64
CA ALA A 64 17.90 -0.04 23.86
C ALA A 64 17.78 0.86 22.61
N ASP A 65 17.68 0.24 21.43
CA ASP A 65 17.53 0.92 20.14
C ASP A 65 16.10 1.42 19.84
N ILE A 66 15.11 0.98 20.63
CA ILE A 66 13.69 1.31 20.37
C ILE A 66 13.43 2.81 20.40
N ASP A 67 13.89 3.48 21.45
CA ASP A 67 13.58 4.89 21.67
C ASP A 67 14.28 5.78 20.63
N ASP A 68 15.55 5.47 20.27
CA ASP A 68 16.27 6.14 19.19
C ASP A 68 15.57 5.95 17.83
N MET A 69 15.08 4.75 17.54
CA MET A 69 14.33 4.48 16.31
C MET A 69 13.00 5.25 16.27
N VAL A 70 12.29 5.38 17.38
CA VAL A 70 11.07 6.20 17.50
C VAL A 70 11.40 7.67 17.22
N GLU A 71 12.42 8.22 17.85
CA GLU A 71 12.84 9.60 17.63
C GLU A 71 13.26 9.86 16.19
N THR A 72 14.00 8.93 15.57
CA THR A 72 14.39 9.01 14.15
C THR A 72 13.18 9.04 13.24
N ILE A 73 12.19 8.17 13.45
CA ILE A 73 10.96 8.17 12.65
C ILE A 73 10.18 9.48 12.79
N LEU A 74 10.06 10.01 14.01
CA LEU A 74 9.40 11.29 14.28
C LEU A 74 10.12 12.47 13.60
N HIS A 75 11.46 12.48 13.67
CA HIS A 75 12.28 13.47 13.00
C HIS A 75 12.09 13.44 11.47
N VAL A 76 12.22 12.26 10.87
CA VAL A 76 11.99 12.03 9.42
C VAL A 76 10.56 12.34 9.00
N GLY A 77 9.60 12.05 9.87
CA GLY A 77 8.19 12.35 9.69
C GLY A 77 7.83 13.83 9.74
N ARG A 78 8.78 14.73 10.10
CA ARG A 78 8.66 16.20 10.04
C ARG A 78 7.41 16.75 10.74
N GLY A 79 7.05 16.19 11.88
CA GLY A 79 5.89 16.59 12.69
C GLY A 79 4.53 16.10 12.14
N ALA A 80 4.51 15.36 11.04
CA ALA A 80 3.29 14.78 10.45
C ALA A 80 3.00 13.36 10.94
N ALA A 81 3.92 12.73 11.69
CA ALA A 81 3.72 11.42 12.31
C ALA A 81 3.03 11.54 13.68
N ASN A 82 2.21 10.55 14.03
CA ASN A 82 1.59 10.44 15.35
C ASN A 82 2.54 9.69 16.30
N ALA A 83 3.06 10.39 17.31
CA ALA A 83 4.08 9.86 18.22
C ALA A 83 3.63 8.58 18.96
N ALA A 84 2.40 8.52 19.45
CA ALA A 84 1.89 7.33 20.15
C ALA A 84 1.78 6.13 19.21
N LEU A 85 1.36 6.38 17.95
CA LEU A 85 1.27 5.33 16.94
C LEU A 85 2.67 4.85 16.52
N VAL A 86 3.65 5.74 16.41
CA VAL A 86 5.04 5.41 16.08
C VAL A 86 5.66 4.56 17.20
N ASP A 87 5.52 4.94 18.46
CA ASP A 87 6.02 4.17 19.60
C ASP A 87 5.43 2.75 19.61
N SER A 88 4.10 2.67 19.52
CA SER A 88 3.40 1.38 19.47
C SER A 88 3.81 0.53 18.26
N PHE A 89 4.07 1.16 17.11
CA PHE A 89 4.54 0.51 15.89
C PHE A 89 5.93 -0.10 16.08
N VAL A 90 6.91 0.69 16.53
CA VAL A 90 8.31 0.23 16.68
C VAL A 90 8.39 -0.91 17.68
N ARG A 91 7.73 -0.78 18.84
CA ARG A 91 7.69 -1.84 19.87
C ARG A 91 7.03 -3.13 19.38
N GLY A 92 6.16 -3.06 18.38
CA GLY A 92 5.50 -4.24 17.78
C GLY A 92 6.34 -4.98 16.74
N ILE A 93 7.42 -4.40 16.22
CA ILE A 93 8.20 -5.00 15.13
C ILE A 93 8.87 -6.33 15.53
N PRO A 94 9.56 -6.45 16.68
CA PRO A 94 10.21 -7.70 17.05
C PRO A 94 9.24 -8.87 17.13
N GLU A 95 8.07 -8.67 17.73
CA GLU A 95 7.02 -9.71 17.80
C GLU A 95 6.47 -10.08 16.42
N ALA A 96 6.29 -9.11 15.53
CA ALA A 96 5.80 -9.36 14.18
C ALA A 96 6.80 -10.19 13.36
N ILE A 97 8.11 -9.95 13.55
CA ILE A 97 9.18 -10.75 12.93
C ILE A 97 9.18 -12.17 13.48
N ALA A 98 9.12 -12.35 14.80
CA ALA A 98 9.09 -13.66 15.42
C ALA A 98 7.87 -14.48 14.95
N ALA A 99 6.71 -13.85 14.81
CA ALA A 99 5.51 -14.50 14.29
C ALA A 99 5.66 -14.91 12.82
N LEU A 100 6.35 -14.14 12.01
CA LEU A 100 6.62 -14.46 10.61
C LEU A 100 7.55 -15.68 10.50
N GLU A 101 8.63 -15.71 11.31
CA GLU A 101 9.56 -16.85 11.39
C GLU A 101 8.83 -18.12 11.92
N ALA A 102 7.94 -17.97 12.90
CA ALA A 102 7.12 -19.08 13.41
C ALA A 102 6.17 -19.67 12.36
N MET A 103 5.77 -18.90 11.35
CA MET A 103 5.01 -19.41 10.19
C MET A 103 5.92 -20.15 9.18
N GLY A 104 7.22 -20.27 9.46
CA GLY A 104 8.20 -20.90 8.59
C GLY A 104 8.63 -20.05 7.41
N VAL A 105 8.50 -18.72 7.51
CA VAL A 105 9.06 -17.79 6.53
C VAL A 105 10.55 -17.59 6.85
N SER A 106 11.40 -17.92 5.89
CA SER A 106 12.83 -17.66 5.99
C SER A 106 13.11 -16.20 5.68
N LEU A 107 13.86 -15.55 6.54
CA LEU A 107 14.28 -14.16 6.39
C LEU A 107 15.77 -14.12 6.04
N LYS A 108 16.10 -13.45 4.95
CA LYS A 108 17.51 -13.18 4.60
C LYS A 108 18.15 -12.31 5.65
N ARG A 109 19.40 -12.63 5.98
CA ARG A 109 20.27 -11.83 6.84
C ARG A 109 21.47 -11.36 6.03
N PRO A 110 22.04 -10.16 6.28
CA PRO A 110 23.29 -9.75 5.68
C PRO A 110 24.41 -10.74 6.06
N ALA A 111 25.32 -11.02 5.14
CA ALA A 111 26.55 -11.74 5.45
C ALA A 111 27.50 -10.83 6.26
N ASN A 112 27.48 -9.52 5.98
CA ASN A 112 28.17 -8.49 6.75
C ASN A 112 27.13 -7.49 7.32
N PRO A 113 26.62 -7.70 8.54
CA PRO A 113 25.62 -6.84 9.14
C PRO A 113 26.12 -5.42 9.45
N ASP A 114 27.43 -5.23 9.54
CA ASP A 114 28.08 -3.95 9.86
C ASP A 114 28.34 -3.10 8.61
N GLU A 115 27.93 -3.57 7.43
CA GLU A 115 28.13 -2.85 6.18
C GLU A 115 27.28 -1.55 6.17
N PRO A 116 27.91 -0.35 5.97
CA PRO A 116 27.20 0.94 6.06
C PRO A 116 26.03 1.09 5.06
N GLN A 117 26.03 0.31 3.96
CA GLN A 117 24.94 0.33 3.00
C GLN A 117 23.63 -0.25 3.53
N TYR A 118 23.67 -0.99 4.65
CA TYR A 118 22.48 -1.43 5.36
C TYR A 118 21.89 -0.38 6.30
N ILE A 119 22.58 0.76 6.55
CA ILE A 119 21.96 1.92 7.19
C ILE A 119 20.76 2.36 6.30
N PRO A 120 19.53 2.36 6.83
CA PRO A 120 18.36 2.76 6.04
C PRO A 120 18.50 4.21 5.55
N CYS A 121 17.91 4.52 4.39
CA CYS A 121 17.82 5.89 3.95
C CYS A 121 17.07 6.73 5.00
N PHE A 122 17.54 7.94 5.27
CA PHE A 122 17.08 8.86 6.32
C PHE A 122 17.47 8.46 7.76
N ASP A 123 18.10 7.32 7.96
CA ASP A 123 18.57 6.89 9.27
C ASP A 123 20.07 7.24 9.47
N HIS A 124 20.51 7.27 10.71
CA HIS A 124 21.89 7.52 11.11
C HIS A 124 22.55 6.28 11.74
N SER A 125 21.75 5.22 11.98
CA SER A 125 22.18 4.01 12.66
C SER A 125 21.92 2.76 11.85
N LEU A 126 22.74 1.73 12.04
CA LEU A 126 22.44 0.39 11.61
C LEU A 126 21.25 -0.14 12.42
N ARG A 127 20.23 -0.63 11.73
CA ARG A 127 19.08 -1.29 12.36
C ARG A 127 19.12 -2.79 12.06
N MET A 128 18.36 -3.56 12.79
CA MET A 128 18.15 -4.95 12.43
C MET A 128 17.50 -5.02 11.04
N TRP A 129 18.25 -5.49 10.05
CA TRP A 129 17.78 -5.66 8.68
C TRP A 129 17.44 -7.11 8.38
N ARG A 130 16.35 -7.34 7.67
CA ARG A 130 15.94 -8.65 7.13
C ARG A 130 15.44 -8.46 5.70
N GLY A 131 15.72 -9.44 4.84
CA GLY A 131 15.15 -9.51 3.51
C GLY A 131 13.98 -10.48 3.48
N LEU A 132 12.84 -10.03 2.96
CA LEU A 132 11.65 -10.85 2.73
C LEU A 132 11.72 -11.47 1.34
N GLU A 133 11.75 -12.80 1.26
CA GLU A 133 11.75 -13.52 -0.01
C GLU A 133 10.33 -13.93 -0.39
N ARG A 134 9.96 -13.62 -1.63
CA ARG A 134 8.62 -13.87 -2.17
C ARG A 134 8.17 -15.31 -1.98
N ASP A 135 8.95 -16.26 -2.46
CA ASP A 135 8.59 -17.69 -2.44
C ASP A 135 8.45 -18.23 -1.01
N SER A 136 9.28 -17.72 -0.09
CA SER A 136 9.22 -18.11 1.31
C SER A 136 7.96 -17.57 1.99
N MET A 137 7.59 -16.30 1.69
CA MET A 137 6.35 -15.71 2.17
C MET A 137 5.12 -16.44 1.60
N GLU A 138 5.10 -16.74 0.30
CA GLU A 138 3.97 -17.44 -0.34
C GLU A 138 3.76 -18.82 0.29
N ARG A 139 4.83 -19.57 0.57
CA ARG A 139 4.74 -20.87 1.27
C ARG A 139 4.26 -20.73 2.71
N GLY A 140 4.85 -19.82 3.48
CA GLY A 140 4.51 -19.63 4.90
C GLY A 140 3.07 -19.16 5.09
N PHE A 141 2.69 -18.07 4.41
CA PHE A 141 1.33 -17.56 4.47
C PHE A 141 0.31 -18.55 3.87
N GLY A 142 0.64 -19.19 2.74
CA GLY A 142 -0.24 -20.15 2.08
C GLY A 142 -0.62 -21.30 3.00
N ARG A 143 0.35 -21.85 3.76
CA ARG A 143 0.12 -22.88 4.77
C ARG A 143 -0.76 -22.34 5.89
N ALA A 144 -0.42 -21.20 6.48
CA ALA A 144 -1.17 -20.64 7.60
C ALA A 144 -2.61 -20.25 7.22
N LEU A 145 -2.85 -19.73 6.01
CA LEU A 145 -4.20 -19.47 5.49
C LEU A 145 -5.02 -20.76 5.32
N CYS A 146 -4.37 -21.83 4.85
CA CYS A 146 -5.01 -23.14 4.71
C CYS A 146 -5.36 -23.76 6.07
N GLU A 147 -4.44 -23.75 7.02
CA GLU A 147 -4.66 -24.22 8.40
C GLU A 147 -5.79 -23.44 9.09
N GLY A 148 -5.84 -22.11 8.88
CA GLY A 148 -6.91 -21.24 9.34
C GLY A 148 -8.23 -21.40 8.60
N ARG A 149 -8.30 -22.25 7.57
CA ARG A 149 -9.49 -22.45 6.71
C ARG A 149 -10.03 -21.13 6.15
N VAL A 150 -9.15 -20.20 5.84
CA VAL A 150 -9.53 -18.90 5.28
C VAL A 150 -10.11 -19.08 3.88
N VAL A 151 -11.33 -18.60 3.67
CA VAL A 151 -11.98 -18.64 2.36
C VAL A 151 -11.41 -17.52 1.49
N ARG A 152 -10.98 -17.83 0.25
CA ARG A 152 -10.36 -16.87 -0.65
C ARG A 152 -11.31 -16.47 -1.77
N PHE A 153 -11.43 -15.16 -1.99
CA PHE A 153 -12.15 -14.57 -3.12
C PHE A 153 -11.12 -13.84 -4.02
N ASP A 154 -10.47 -14.61 -4.87
CA ASP A 154 -9.51 -14.08 -5.85
C ASP A 154 -10.25 -13.42 -7.03
N GLY A 155 -9.72 -12.31 -7.55
CA GLY A 155 -10.35 -11.54 -8.62
C GLY A 155 -11.57 -10.72 -8.19
N CYS A 156 -11.82 -10.60 -6.88
CA CYS A 156 -12.96 -9.88 -6.32
C CYS A 156 -12.55 -8.47 -5.85
N GLU A 157 -13.03 -7.46 -6.55
CA GLU A 157 -12.78 -6.05 -6.25
C GLU A 157 -13.84 -5.51 -5.30
N LEU A 158 -13.40 -4.86 -4.20
CA LEU A 158 -14.31 -4.18 -3.28
C LEU A 158 -14.92 -2.95 -3.96
N LEU A 159 -16.24 -2.89 -4.01
CA LEU A 159 -17.00 -1.76 -4.54
C LEU A 159 -17.52 -0.85 -3.45
N ASP A 160 -17.99 -1.44 -2.35
CA ASP A 160 -18.53 -0.69 -1.22
C ASP A 160 -18.57 -1.50 0.07
N VAL A 161 -18.76 -0.78 1.19
CA VAL A 161 -19.00 -1.31 2.53
C VAL A 161 -20.44 -0.99 2.93
N ALA A 162 -21.17 -2.00 3.38
CA ALA A 162 -22.51 -1.82 3.91
C ALA A 162 -22.43 -1.29 5.34
N MET A 163 -23.16 -0.20 5.59
CA MET A 163 -23.24 0.49 6.87
C MET A 163 -24.67 0.43 7.40
N ASP A 164 -24.83 0.10 8.68
CA ASP A 164 -26.09 0.18 9.38
C ASP A 164 -25.86 0.73 10.80
N GLY A 165 -26.66 1.70 11.25
CA GLY A 165 -26.49 2.35 12.53
C GLY A 165 -25.12 2.97 12.77
N GLY A 166 -24.35 3.29 11.71
CA GLY A 166 -22.97 3.79 11.80
C GLY A 166 -21.91 2.68 11.94
N CYS A 167 -22.30 1.40 11.88
CA CYS A 167 -21.42 0.24 11.97
C CYS A 167 -21.25 -0.41 10.60
N ALA A 168 -20.03 -0.87 10.28
CA ALA A 168 -19.76 -1.67 9.09
C ALA A 168 -20.15 -3.13 9.35
N HIS A 169 -20.97 -3.71 8.47
CA HIS A 169 -21.51 -5.07 8.65
C HIS A 169 -21.54 -5.92 7.39
N GLY A 170 -20.98 -5.44 6.28
CA GLY A 170 -20.91 -6.20 5.04
C GLY A 170 -20.13 -5.50 3.94
N ALA A 171 -19.79 -6.25 2.91
CA ALA A 171 -19.01 -5.79 1.78
C ALA A 171 -19.63 -6.22 0.46
N LEU A 172 -19.61 -5.33 -0.53
CA LEU A 172 -20.01 -5.60 -1.90
C LEU A 172 -18.77 -5.72 -2.79
N PHE A 173 -18.65 -6.83 -3.49
CA PHE A 173 -17.57 -7.10 -4.42
C PHE A 173 -18.06 -7.27 -5.84
N PHE A 174 -17.20 -6.96 -6.81
CA PHE A 174 -17.34 -7.39 -8.18
C PHE A 174 -16.33 -8.51 -8.48
N ASP A 175 -16.85 -9.69 -8.77
CA ASP A 175 -16.06 -10.83 -9.23
C ASP A 175 -15.79 -10.66 -10.73
N ARG A 176 -14.53 -10.34 -11.06
CA ARG A 176 -14.11 -10.05 -12.43
C ARG A 176 -14.13 -11.27 -13.34
N SER A 177 -13.88 -12.45 -12.78
CA SER A 177 -13.86 -13.71 -13.52
C SER A 177 -15.25 -14.19 -13.87
N ALA A 178 -16.16 -14.17 -12.91
CA ALA A 178 -17.54 -14.58 -13.07
C ALA A 178 -18.45 -13.43 -13.58
N LYS A 179 -17.92 -12.19 -13.69
CA LYS A 179 -18.66 -10.98 -14.13
C LYS A 179 -19.97 -10.79 -13.33
N ARG A 180 -19.91 -10.96 -12.04
CA ARG A 180 -21.07 -10.87 -11.14
C ARG A 180 -20.75 -10.12 -9.85
N PHE A 181 -21.79 -9.65 -9.17
CA PHE A 181 -21.66 -9.06 -7.85
C PHE A 181 -21.77 -10.13 -6.77
N ARG A 182 -20.97 -9.96 -5.70
CA ARG A 182 -21.03 -10.77 -4.48
C ARG A 182 -21.29 -9.86 -3.31
N ALA A 183 -22.37 -10.12 -2.59
CA ALA A 183 -22.65 -9.48 -1.31
C ALA A 183 -22.19 -10.43 -0.18
N VAL A 184 -21.44 -9.90 0.78
CA VAL A 184 -20.91 -10.66 1.91
C VAL A 184 -21.28 -9.94 3.20
N SER A 185 -21.99 -10.64 4.09
CA SER A 185 -22.27 -10.14 5.43
C SER A 185 -21.12 -10.47 6.38
N CYS A 186 -20.80 -9.59 7.32
CA CYS A 186 -19.74 -9.85 8.29
C CYS A 186 -19.91 -9.04 9.59
N GLY A 187 -19.24 -9.48 10.65
CA GLY A 187 -19.16 -8.75 11.90
C GLY A 187 -18.12 -7.63 11.88
N ALA A 188 -17.05 -7.78 11.08
CA ALA A 188 -16.02 -6.76 10.93
C ALA A 188 -15.34 -6.84 9.56
N ILE A 189 -14.73 -5.72 9.14
CA ILE A 189 -13.98 -5.59 7.88
C ILE A 189 -12.60 -5.04 8.16
N VAL A 190 -11.56 -5.68 7.58
CA VAL A 190 -10.19 -5.17 7.58
C VAL A 190 -9.81 -4.72 6.17
N LEU A 191 -9.55 -3.44 5.99
CA LEU A 191 -9.10 -2.85 4.73
C LEU A 191 -7.57 -2.92 4.64
N ALA A 192 -7.04 -3.67 3.68
CA ALA A 192 -5.60 -3.87 3.43
C ALA A 192 -5.26 -3.75 1.93
N GLY A 193 -5.94 -2.84 1.23
CA GLY A 193 -5.93 -2.73 -0.22
C GLY A 193 -4.70 -2.03 -0.83
N GLY A 194 -3.68 -1.72 -0.02
CA GLY A 194 -2.44 -1.09 -0.49
C GLY A 194 -2.56 0.42 -0.70
N GLY A 195 -1.49 1.01 -1.27
CA GLY A 195 -1.35 2.44 -1.45
C GLY A 195 -2.03 3.02 -2.69
N VAL A 196 -1.50 4.13 -3.18
CA VAL A 196 -2.09 4.92 -4.27
C VAL A 196 -1.19 5.06 -5.50
N ALA A 197 -0.02 4.43 -5.50
CA ALA A 197 0.97 4.60 -6.57
C ALA A 197 0.47 4.18 -7.95
N GLY A 198 -0.51 3.27 -8.03
CA GLY A 198 -1.16 2.87 -9.29
C GLY A 198 -1.94 3.99 -10.00
N LEU A 199 -2.17 5.14 -9.35
CA LEU A 199 -2.78 6.33 -9.96
C LEU A 199 -1.79 7.12 -10.84
N TYR A 200 -0.49 6.86 -10.72
CA TYR A 200 0.55 7.59 -11.43
C TYR A 200 0.92 6.91 -12.76
N LYS A 201 1.34 7.69 -13.74
CA LYS A 201 1.80 7.20 -15.06
C LYS A 201 2.99 6.25 -14.94
N ARG A 202 3.94 6.61 -14.06
CA ARG A 202 5.11 5.79 -13.70
C ARG A 202 4.93 5.30 -12.28
N SER A 203 4.80 3.99 -12.11
CA SER A 203 4.54 3.35 -10.82
C SER A 203 5.43 2.12 -10.62
N LEU A 204 6.03 2.02 -9.44
CA LEU A 204 6.76 0.85 -8.95
C LEU A 204 5.88 -0.01 -8.03
N SER A 205 4.60 -0.03 -8.29
CA SER A 205 3.59 -0.75 -7.53
C SER A 205 2.60 -1.42 -8.47
N ALA A 206 1.82 -2.35 -7.95
CA ALA A 206 0.74 -2.97 -8.72
C ALA A 206 -0.28 -1.93 -9.16
N LEU A 207 -0.75 -2.01 -10.40
CA LEU A 207 -1.74 -1.08 -10.96
C LEU A 207 -3.08 -1.08 -10.20
N GLY A 208 -3.36 -2.13 -9.42
CA GLY A 208 -4.53 -2.21 -8.53
C GLY A 208 -4.45 -1.34 -7.28
N ASN A 209 -3.29 -0.74 -6.98
CA ASN A 209 -3.12 0.19 -5.86
C ASN A 209 -3.67 1.58 -6.24
N SER A 210 -5.00 1.69 -6.27
CA SER A 210 -5.76 2.80 -6.86
C SER A 210 -6.54 3.64 -5.83
N SER A 211 -6.20 3.56 -4.54
CA SER A 211 -6.89 4.30 -3.46
C SER A 211 -8.37 3.93 -3.23
N THR A 212 -8.84 2.82 -3.78
CA THR A 212 -10.26 2.42 -3.66
C THR A 212 -10.65 2.25 -2.19
N VAL A 213 -9.84 1.55 -1.39
CA VAL A 213 -10.17 1.29 0.03
C VAL A 213 -10.13 2.56 0.88
N GLN A 214 -9.22 3.50 0.59
CA GLN A 214 -9.16 4.80 1.28
C GLN A 214 -10.42 5.63 0.98
N ALA A 215 -10.85 5.66 -0.29
CA ALA A 215 -12.07 6.38 -0.69
C ALA A 215 -13.33 5.77 -0.06
N ILE A 216 -13.41 4.45 0.03
CA ILE A 216 -14.52 3.73 0.69
C ILE A 216 -14.51 4.02 2.19
N ALA A 217 -13.36 3.91 2.86
CA ALA A 217 -13.21 4.22 4.29
C ALA A 217 -13.67 5.64 4.61
N ALA A 218 -13.26 6.63 3.81
CA ALA A 218 -13.69 8.02 3.97
C ALA A 218 -15.21 8.19 3.81
N ARG A 219 -15.85 7.47 2.90
CA ARG A 219 -17.32 7.47 2.78
C ARG A 219 -18.01 6.85 4.00
N CYS A 220 -17.40 5.85 4.61
CA CYS A 220 -17.88 5.25 5.85
C CYS A 220 -17.68 6.16 7.07
N GLY A 221 -16.96 7.28 6.94
CA GLY A 221 -16.70 8.23 8.03
C GLY A 221 -15.29 8.13 8.64
N ALA A 222 -14.42 7.26 8.15
CA ALA A 222 -13.04 7.19 8.60
C ALA A 222 -12.25 8.44 8.19
N ARG A 223 -11.35 8.88 9.06
CA ARG A 223 -10.46 10.02 8.79
C ARG A 223 -9.29 9.58 7.93
N LEU A 224 -8.86 10.43 7.00
CA LEU A 224 -7.64 10.26 6.20
C LEU A 224 -6.58 11.26 6.66
N VAL A 225 -5.32 10.83 6.64
CA VAL A 225 -4.16 11.64 7.06
C VAL A 225 -3.00 11.48 6.07
N ASN A 226 -2.20 12.51 5.89
CA ASN A 226 -0.92 12.51 5.17
C ASN A 226 -1.02 12.04 3.70
N LEU A 227 -2.17 12.21 3.04
CA LEU A 227 -2.42 11.74 1.68
C LEU A 227 -1.52 12.42 0.62
N GLU A 228 -1.02 13.61 0.94
CA GLU A 228 -0.13 14.41 0.11
C GLU A 228 1.28 13.83 -0.01
N PHE A 229 1.69 12.94 0.89
CA PHE A 229 3.05 12.41 0.94
C PHE A 229 3.17 11.11 0.16
N MET A 230 3.67 11.23 -1.07
CA MET A 230 4.03 10.12 -1.95
C MET A 230 5.54 10.03 -2.09
N GLN A 231 6.11 8.88 -1.78
CA GLN A 231 7.53 8.62 -2.01
C GLN A 231 7.80 8.35 -3.49
N ILE A 232 8.79 9.05 -4.03
CA ILE A 232 9.29 8.89 -5.39
C ILE A 232 10.62 8.15 -5.35
N MET A 233 10.73 7.08 -6.13
CA MET A 233 11.97 6.33 -6.29
C MET A 233 12.40 6.29 -7.75
N PRO A 234 13.71 6.15 -8.03
CA PRO A 234 14.16 5.87 -9.37
C PRO A 234 13.72 4.47 -9.81
N GLY A 235 13.26 4.37 -11.03
CA GLY A 235 12.91 3.11 -11.68
C GLY A 235 13.45 3.03 -13.08
N LEU A 236 13.76 1.82 -13.54
CA LEU A 236 14.22 1.60 -14.91
C LEU A 236 13.12 1.93 -15.93
N VAL A 237 13.51 2.65 -16.97
CA VAL A 237 12.74 2.90 -18.19
C VAL A 237 13.20 1.98 -19.31
N ALA A 238 14.52 1.76 -19.40
CA ALA A 238 15.15 0.88 -20.35
C ALA A 238 16.34 0.15 -19.70
N PRO A 239 16.66 -1.07 -20.12
CA PRO A 239 16.03 -1.86 -21.18
C PRO A 239 14.68 -2.46 -20.80
N ARG A 240 14.35 -2.54 -19.51
CA ARG A 240 13.08 -3.07 -19.00
C ARG A 240 12.41 -2.09 -18.06
N ARG A 241 11.13 -1.80 -18.28
CA ARG A 241 10.36 -0.82 -17.49
C ARG A 241 9.88 -1.36 -16.15
N ASN A 242 9.60 -0.42 -15.21
CA ASN A 242 8.96 -0.67 -13.93
C ASN A 242 9.78 -1.60 -13.02
N ILE A 243 11.08 -1.48 -13.08
CA ILE A 243 12.03 -2.15 -12.18
C ILE A 243 12.54 -1.11 -11.18
N VAL A 244 12.45 -1.44 -9.89
CA VAL A 244 12.99 -0.59 -8.83
C VAL A 244 14.50 -0.49 -8.99
N PHE A 245 15.01 0.73 -9.14
CA PHE A 245 16.45 0.98 -9.10
C PHE A 245 16.88 1.23 -7.65
N ASN A 246 17.93 0.54 -7.22
CA ASN A 246 18.42 0.72 -5.85
C ASN A 246 19.22 2.02 -5.74
N GLU A 247 18.70 3.00 -5.02
CA GLU A 247 19.34 4.31 -4.86
C GLU A 247 20.72 4.25 -4.21
N LYS A 248 21.03 3.24 -3.41
CA LYS A 248 22.40 3.05 -2.87
C LYS A 248 23.43 2.81 -3.97
N ALA A 249 23.01 2.38 -5.16
CA ALA A 249 23.87 2.19 -6.31
C ALA A 249 24.35 3.51 -6.92
N PHE A 250 23.72 4.65 -6.64
CA PHE A 250 24.18 5.95 -7.14
C PHE A 250 25.61 6.29 -6.75
N ARG A 251 26.09 5.83 -5.60
CA ARG A 251 27.51 5.98 -5.18
C ARG A 251 28.49 5.27 -6.11
N PHE A 252 28.03 4.34 -6.92
CA PHE A 252 28.84 3.52 -7.83
C PHE A 252 28.39 3.75 -9.28
N ALA A 253 27.73 4.87 -9.56
CA ALA A 253 27.16 5.16 -10.85
C ALA A 253 27.78 6.43 -11.49
N ARG A 254 27.66 6.48 -12.80
CA ARG A 254 27.79 7.69 -13.64
C ARG A 254 26.44 7.91 -14.30
N ALA A 255 25.98 9.15 -14.35
CA ALA A 255 24.73 9.50 -14.98
C ALA A 255 24.90 10.79 -15.82
N TRP A 256 24.04 10.94 -16.81
CA TRP A 256 24.08 12.09 -17.74
C TRP A 256 22.71 12.74 -17.83
N ASP A 257 22.69 14.05 -17.80
CA ASP A 257 21.47 14.85 -17.92
C ASP A 257 20.88 14.83 -19.34
N ALA A 258 19.81 15.59 -19.56
CA ALA A 258 19.12 15.67 -20.84
C ALA A 258 19.97 16.30 -21.98
N SER A 259 21.02 17.04 -21.65
CA SER A 259 21.98 17.62 -22.60
C SER A 259 23.19 16.69 -22.88
N GLY A 260 23.30 15.59 -22.14
CA GLY A 260 24.42 14.66 -22.21
C GLY A 260 25.59 15.06 -21.29
N GLU A 261 25.42 16.07 -20.45
CA GLU A 261 26.43 16.47 -19.48
C GLU A 261 26.43 15.53 -18.27
N PRO A 262 27.61 15.18 -17.72
CA PRO A 262 27.69 14.29 -16.58
C PRO A 262 27.12 14.93 -15.32
N ILE A 263 26.32 14.17 -14.57
CA ILE A 263 25.85 14.58 -13.24
C ILE A 263 27.01 14.59 -12.25
N ALA A 264 27.12 15.65 -11.48
CA ALA A 264 28.16 15.82 -10.48
C ALA A 264 28.11 14.73 -9.40
N ARG A 265 29.26 14.30 -8.92
CA ARG A 265 29.43 13.17 -7.99
C ARG A 265 28.68 13.41 -6.68
N ASP A 266 28.78 14.59 -6.12
CA ASP A 266 28.11 15.02 -4.88
C ASP A 266 26.58 14.94 -4.97
N VAL A 267 25.98 15.20 -6.15
CA VAL A 267 24.55 15.06 -6.40
C VAL A 267 24.12 13.58 -6.35
N LEU A 268 24.91 12.68 -6.94
CA LEU A 268 24.67 11.24 -6.88
C LEU A 268 24.80 10.69 -5.45
N GLU A 269 25.81 11.13 -4.72
CA GLU A 269 26.05 10.73 -3.34
C GLU A 269 24.94 11.22 -2.42
N ALA A 270 24.55 12.50 -2.51
CA ALA A 270 23.43 13.05 -1.74
C ALA A 270 22.14 12.25 -1.97
N ARG A 271 21.82 11.91 -3.23
CA ARG A 271 20.62 11.11 -3.54
C ARG A 271 20.69 9.70 -3.00
N SER A 272 21.89 9.12 -2.93
CA SER A 272 22.12 7.79 -2.33
C SER A 272 21.83 7.77 -0.82
N GLU A 273 21.96 8.91 -0.15
CA GLU A 273 21.73 9.05 1.31
C GLU A 273 20.27 9.39 1.63
N HIS A 274 19.63 10.22 0.80
CA HIS A 274 18.34 10.85 1.05
C HIS A 274 17.21 10.31 0.16
N GLY A 275 17.23 9.06 -0.21
CA GLY A 275 16.13 8.44 -0.93
C GLY A 275 15.30 7.51 -0.05
N PRO A 276 14.08 7.15 -0.41
CA PRO A 276 13.22 7.66 -1.50
C PRO A 276 12.71 9.08 -1.21
N PHE A 277 12.58 9.87 -2.28
CA PHE A 277 12.18 11.25 -2.20
C PHE A 277 10.67 11.43 -1.95
N SER A 278 10.30 12.24 -0.97
CA SER A 278 8.93 12.79 -0.84
C SER A 278 8.98 14.27 -0.44
N CYS A 279 9.55 14.62 0.70
CA CYS A 279 9.72 16.00 1.19
C CYS A 279 11.17 16.43 1.30
N GLU A 280 12.13 15.48 1.34
CA GLU A 280 13.55 15.78 1.45
C GLU A 280 14.06 16.50 0.21
N ARG A 281 14.83 17.57 0.41
CA ARG A 281 15.31 18.42 -0.69
C ARG A 281 16.75 18.15 -1.09
N ALA A 282 17.56 17.53 -0.23
CA ALA A 282 18.97 17.31 -0.52
C ALA A 282 19.19 16.36 -1.71
N GLY A 283 18.32 15.34 -1.85
CA GLY A 283 18.33 14.43 -3.00
C GLY A 283 17.61 14.97 -4.25
N ALA A 284 16.77 15.99 -4.12
CA ALA A 284 15.89 16.49 -5.17
C ALA A 284 16.59 16.93 -6.47
N PRO A 285 17.82 17.49 -6.48
CA PRO A 285 18.48 17.86 -7.72
C PRO A 285 18.59 16.72 -8.74
N LEU A 286 18.87 15.49 -8.29
CA LEU A 286 18.92 14.33 -9.18
C LEU A 286 17.52 13.94 -9.70
N ASP A 287 16.50 13.99 -8.84
CA ASP A 287 15.12 13.68 -9.26
C ASP A 287 14.61 14.68 -10.30
N PHE A 288 14.93 15.97 -10.17
CA PHE A 288 14.61 16.98 -11.17
C PHE A 288 15.38 16.77 -12.48
N ALA A 289 16.65 16.41 -12.41
CA ALA A 289 17.44 16.07 -13.59
C ALA A 289 16.88 14.83 -14.31
N MET A 290 16.47 13.79 -13.57
CA MET A 290 15.80 12.62 -14.14
C MET A 290 14.48 12.97 -14.82
N GLU A 291 13.66 13.85 -14.21
CA GLU A 291 12.38 14.28 -14.80
C GLU A 291 12.58 15.12 -16.06
N ALA A 292 13.62 15.96 -16.10
CA ALA A 292 13.98 16.76 -17.28
C ALA A 292 14.34 15.88 -18.50
N CYS A 293 14.81 14.64 -18.30
CA CYS A 293 15.04 13.67 -19.37
C CYS A 293 13.75 13.07 -19.97
N GLY A 294 12.58 13.42 -19.44
CA GLY A 294 11.26 13.06 -19.99
C GLY A 294 10.97 11.57 -19.99
N ASP A 295 10.25 11.11 -21.03
CA ASP A 295 9.81 9.72 -21.15
C ASP A 295 10.94 8.75 -21.51
N GLU A 296 12.03 9.24 -22.11
CA GLU A 296 13.22 8.45 -22.45
C GLU A 296 14.04 8.10 -21.21
N GLY A 297 13.96 8.91 -20.15
CA GLY A 297 14.71 8.74 -18.91
C GLY A 297 16.18 9.14 -19.02
N MET A 298 16.78 9.36 -17.84
CA MET A 298 18.19 9.68 -17.65
C MET A 298 19.06 8.45 -17.90
N GLU A 299 20.13 8.60 -18.67
CA GLU A 299 21.12 7.56 -18.87
C GLU A 299 21.97 7.37 -17.61
N ILE A 300 22.21 6.11 -17.24
CA ILE A 300 23.01 5.72 -16.08
C ILE A 300 23.82 4.47 -16.40
N ALA A 301 25.04 4.41 -15.90
CA ALA A 301 25.90 3.21 -15.91
C ALA A 301 26.49 3.04 -14.51
N CYS A 302 26.44 1.80 -13.99
CA CYS A 302 26.96 1.48 -12.66
C CYS A 302 28.28 0.75 -12.77
N ASP A 303 29.27 1.20 -12.02
CA ASP A 303 30.58 0.53 -11.91
C ASP A 303 30.53 -0.45 -10.71
N VAL A 304 29.86 -1.58 -10.91
CA VAL A 304 29.70 -2.63 -9.89
C VAL A 304 30.66 -3.77 -10.19
N GLY A 305 31.59 -4.03 -9.28
CA GLY A 305 32.56 -5.12 -9.34
C GLY A 305 32.58 -5.95 -8.04
N ASP A 306 33.49 -6.92 -7.97
CA ASP A 306 33.61 -7.82 -6.81
C ASP A 306 33.90 -7.08 -5.50
N GLY A 307 34.57 -5.92 -5.55
CA GLY A 307 34.83 -5.04 -4.41
C GLY A 307 33.65 -4.16 -3.97
N SER A 308 32.55 -4.18 -4.68
CA SER A 308 31.36 -3.41 -4.30
C SER A 308 30.69 -4.00 -3.06
N PRO A 309 29.98 -3.17 -2.24
CA PRO A 309 29.27 -3.65 -1.05
C PRO A 309 28.28 -4.77 -1.36
N GLU A 310 28.03 -5.64 -0.37
CA GLU A 310 27.11 -6.79 -0.50
C GLU A 310 25.73 -6.36 -0.97
N PHE A 311 25.20 -5.27 -0.39
CA PHE A 311 23.88 -4.74 -0.71
C PHE A 311 23.77 -4.37 -2.21
N VAL A 312 24.80 -3.74 -2.78
CA VAL A 312 24.83 -3.34 -4.19
C VAL A 312 25.01 -4.54 -5.10
N ARG A 313 25.91 -5.48 -4.74
CA ARG A 313 26.12 -6.72 -5.50
C ARG A 313 24.85 -7.59 -5.54
N THR A 314 24.12 -7.67 -4.42
CA THR A 314 22.85 -8.42 -4.35
C THR A 314 21.82 -7.86 -5.32
N PHE A 315 21.68 -6.53 -5.39
CA PHE A 315 20.80 -5.87 -6.36
C PHE A 315 21.25 -6.15 -7.80
N SER A 316 22.52 -5.96 -8.10
CA SER A 316 23.08 -6.15 -9.45
C SER A 316 22.92 -7.58 -9.92
N GLY A 317 23.24 -8.56 -9.08
CA GLY A 317 23.07 -9.98 -9.41
C GLY A 317 21.61 -10.39 -9.62
N TRP A 318 20.68 -9.81 -8.87
CA TRP A 318 19.26 -10.00 -9.12
C TRP A 318 18.83 -9.37 -10.46
N LEU A 319 19.28 -8.15 -10.76
CA LEU A 319 18.96 -7.45 -11.99
C LEU A 319 19.39 -8.27 -13.24
N GLU A 320 20.58 -8.89 -13.17
CA GLU A 320 21.08 -9.73 -14.23
C GLU A 320 20.30 -11.05 -14.37
N ARG A 321 20.07 -11.77 -13.28
CA ARG A 321 19.35 -13.06 -13.31
C ARG A 321 17.87 -12.93 -13.69
N GLU A 322 17.16 -11.97 -13.09
CA GLU A 322 15.69 -11.88 -13.22
C GLU A 322 15.25 -10.93 -14.33
N CYS A 323 16.09 -9.96 -14.68
CA CYS A 323 15.73 -8.94 -15.65
C CYS A 323 16.55 -9.02 -16.94
N GLY A 324 17.65 -9.79 -16.95
CA GLY A 324 18.58 -9.87 -18.08
C GLY A 324 19.32 -8.55 -18.32
N VAL A 325 19.49 -7.73 -17.29
CA VAL A 325 20.13 -6.41 -17.35
C VAL A 325 21.44 -6.47 -16.60
N SER A 326 22.56 -6.37 -17.33
CA SER A 326 23.86 -6.23 -16.68
C SER A 326 23.96 -4.88 -15.96
N ALA A 327 24.44 -4.90 -14.72
CA ALA A 327 24.58 -3.67 -13.92
C ALA A 327 25.54 -2.66 -14.53
N SER A 328 26.55 -3.14 -15.30
CA SER A 328 27.52 -2.30 -16.00
C SER A 328 27.06 -1.82 -17.37
N ALA A 329 25.97 -2.39 -17.92
CA ALA A 329 25.42 -1.91 -19.18
C ALA A 329 24.68 -0.57 -18.99
N PRO A 330 24.76 0.35 -19.95
CA PRO A 330 23.95 1.58 -19.90
C PRO A 330 22.46 1.25 -19.76
N ALA A 331 21.83 1.89 -18.79
CA ALA A 331 20.41 1.78 -18.54
C ALA A 331 19.78 3.18 -18.53
N ARG A 332 18.45 3.26 -18.51
CA ARG A 332 17.74 4.52 -18.37
C ARG A 332 16.81 4.45 -17.20
N ILE A 333 16.83 5.49 -16.37
CA ILE A 333 16.02 5.63 -15.15
C ILE A 333 15.17 6.90 -15.19
N ALA A 334 14.07 6.90 -14.46
CA ALA A 334 13.22 8.06 -14.26
C ALA A 334 12.58 8.03 -12.86
N PRO A 335 12.00 9.13 -12.39
CA PRO A 335 11.24 9.15 -11.16
C PRO A 335 9.93 8.37 -11.32
N TYR A 336 9.62 7.53 -10.35
CA TYR A 336 8.41 6.71 -10.26
C TYR A 336 7.73 6.89 -8.92
N ALA A 337 6.41 6.91 -8.89
CA ALA A 337 5.65 6.75 -7.65
C ALA A 337 5.89 5.36 -7.07
N HIS A 338 6.28 5.31 -5.80
CA HIS A 338 6.68 4.07 -5.12
C HIS A 338 5.74 3.69 -3.99
N ALA A 339 5.62 4.52 -2.96
CA ALA A 339 4.84 4.21 -1.76
C ALA A 339 4.15 5.44 -1.17
N SER A 340 2.94 5.24 -0.65
CA SER A 340 2.21 6.27 0.10
C SER A 340 2.63 6.26 1.56
N ASN A 341 2.87 7.44 2.14
CA ASN A 341 3.12 7.59 3.58
C ASN A 341 1.82 7.84 4.37
N GLY A 342 0.75 8.21 3.67
CA GLY A 342 -0.55 8.50 4.23
C GLY A 342 -1.66 7.56 3.75
N GLY A 343 -2.81 7.70 4.39
CA GLY A 343 -3.99 6.88 4.14
C GLY A 343 -5.02 7.00 5.25
N ILE A 344 -5.69 5.91 5.56
CA ILE A 344 -6.68 5.81 6.61
C ILE A 344 -6.00 5.98 7.97
N ALA A 345 -6.47 6.92 8.79
CA ALA A 345 -6.02 7.07 10.17
C ALA A 345 -6.46 5.87 11.00
N ILE A 346 -5.53 5.30 11.75
CA ILE A 346 -5.77 4.14 12.61
C ILE A 346 -5.27 4.40 14.03
N ASP A 347 -5.80 3.63 14.99
CA ASP A 347 -5.22 3.47 16.31
C ASP A 347 -4.18 2.32 16.33
N GLU A 348 -3.64 2.02 17.51
CA GLU A 348 -2.65 0.95 17.73
C GLU A 348 -3.17 -0.46 17.45
N HIS A 349 -4.48 -0.63 17.34
CA HIS A 349 -5.16 -1.90 17.00
C HIS A 349 -5.64 -1.97 15.55
N GLY A 350 -5.40 -0.92 14.77
CA GLY A 350 -5.86 -0.80 13.38
C GLY A 350 -7.31 -0.38 13.22
N SER A 351 -7.99 0.09 14.28
CA SER A 351 -9.36 0.63 14.17
C SER A 351 -9.35 1.99 13.46
N CYS A 352 -10.31 2.17 12.55
CA CYS A 352 -10.46 3.42 11.77
C CYS A 352 -11.34 4.46 12.47
N GLY A 353 -11.76 4.22 13.72
CA GLY A 353 -12.74 5.07 14.42
C GLY A 353 -14.18 4.89 13.91
N VAL A 354 -14.44 3.93 13.05
CA VAL A 354 -15.76 3.52 12.57
C VAL A 354 -16.02 2.11 13.10
N PRO A 355 -17.09 1.86 13.88
CA PRO A 355 -17.38 0.54 14.40
C PRO A 355 -17.42 -0.53 13.31
N GLY A 356 -16.78 -1.67 13.54
CA GLY A 356 -16.69 -2.76 12.59
C GLY A 356 -15.69 -2.54 11.43
N LEU A 357 -15.00 -1.38 11.36
CA LEU A 357 -14.06 -1.08 10.28
C LEU A 357 -12.63 -0.91 10.81
N PHE A 358 -11.72 -1.70 10.27
CA PHE A 358 -10.29 -1.72 10.57
C PHE A 358 -9.48 -1.52 9.30
N ALA A 359 -8.22 -1.12 9.44
CA ALA A 359 -7.29 -1.02 8.30
C ALA A 359 -5.86 -1.36 8.69
N ALA A 360 -5.06 -1.82 7.71
CA ALA A 360 -3.67 -2.18 7.90
C ALA A 360 -2.83 -2.04 6.63
N GLY A 361 -1.52 -1.86 6.81
CA GLY A 361 -0.55 -1.77 5.73
C GLY A 361 -0.57 -0.41 5.02
N GLU A 362 -0.12 -0.37 3.78
CA GLU A 362 0.12 0.88 3.04
C GLU A 362 -1.14 1.73 2.78
N CYS A 363 -2.35 1.20 2.96
CA CYS A 363 -3.58 2.00 2.89
C CYS A 363 -3.80 2.88 4.14
N THR A 364 -2.98 2.73 5.17
CA THR A 364 -3.07 3.46 6.43
C THR A 364 -2.04 4.60 6.51
N GLY A 365 -2.26 5.56 7.40
CA GLY A 365 -1.38 6.69 7.64
C GLY A 365 -1.21 7.01 9.11
N GLY A 366 -0.25 7.89 9.41
CA GLY A 366 0.03 8.39 10.75
C GLY A 366 1.32 7.83 11.37
N MET A 367 1.85 6.68 10.94
CA MET A 367 3.07 6.09 11.50
C MET A 367 4.36 6.55 10.80
N HIS A 368 4.29 7.14 9.60
CA HIS A 368 5.48 7.54 8.84
C HIS A 368 5.67 9.06 8.78
N GLY A 369 4.58 9.82 8.69
CA GLY A 369 4.66 11.26 8.47
C GLY A 369 5.05 11.62 7.03
N ALA A 370 5.82 12.70 6.87
CA ALA A 370 6.15 13.26 5.56
C ALA A 370 7.12 12.41 4.74
N ASP A 371 8.18 11.88 5.38
CA ASP A 371 9.13 10.95 4.77
C ASP A 371 9.14 9.63 5.56
N ARG A 372 9.52 8.55 4.91
CA ARG A 372 9.52 7.20 5.49
C ARG A 372 10.88 6.54 5.34
N ILE A 373 11.41 6.02 6.43
CA ILE A 373 12.65 5.23 6.46
C ILE A 373 12.46 3.93 5.66
N GLY A 374 13.46 3.57 4.85
CA GLY A 374 13.45 2.34 4.04
C GLY A 374 13.22 1.09 4.90
N GLY A 375 12.43 0.12 4.40
CA GLY A 375 12.11 -1.12 5.12
C GLY A 375 10.93 -1.04 6.10
N LEU A 376 10.47 0.14 6.52
CA LEU A 376 9.34 0.28 7.45
C LEU A 376 7.97 0.00 6.83
N ALA A 377 7.82 0.03 5.50
CA ALA A 377 6.55 -0.34 4.87
C ALA A 377 6.18 -1.81 5.12
N SER A 378 7.19 -2.70 5.07
CA SER A 378 7.00 -4.12 5.38
C SER A 378 6.69 -4.34 6.85
N ALA A 379 7.40 -3.63 7.75
CA ALA A 379 7.13 -3.66 9.18
C ALA A 379 5.70 -3.19 9.51
N ASN A 380 5.25 -2.07 8.91
CA ASN A 380 3.86 -1.59 9.04
C ASN A 380 2.84 -2.66 8.65
N ALA A 381 3.04 -3.29 7.48
CA ALA A 381 2.13 -4.32 6.99
C ALA A 381 2.05 -5.53 7.94
N LEU A 382 3.16 -5.93 8.55
CA LEU A 382 3.23 -7.04 9.50
C LEU A 382 2.58 -6.67 10.84
N VAL A 383 2.99 -5.55 11.45
CA VAL A 383 2.53 -5.15 12.79
C VAL A 383 1.02 -4.89 12.79
N PHE A 384 0.58 -3.96 11.95
CA PHE A 384 -0.84 -3.58 11.94
C PHE A 384 -1.73 -4.60 11.25
N GLY A 385 -1.21 -5.42 10.30
CA GLY A 385 -1.95 -6.54 9.75
C GLY A 385 -2.36 -7.53 10.84
N ARG A 386 -1.42 -7.93 11.68
CA ARG A 386 -1.68 -8.84 12.82
C ARG A 386 -2.66 -8.24 13.82
N ARG A 387 -2.41 -7.01 14.26
CA ARG A 387 -3.25 -6.33 15.26
C ARG A 387 -4.67 -6.10 14.78
N ALA A 388 -4.84 -5.64 13.55
CA ALA A 388 -6.16 -5.44 12.95
C ALA A 388 -6.95 -6.76 12.83
N GLY A 389 -6.28 -7.87 12.48
CA GLY A 389 -6.91 -9.18 12.42
C GLY A 389 -7.45 -9.64 13.77
N VAL A 390 -6.63 -9.53 14.83
CA VAL A 390 -7.04 -9.88 16.21
C VAL A 390 -8.19 -8.99 16.70
N ALA A 391 -8.06 -7.67 16.48
CA ALA A 391 -9.06 -6.68 16.92
C ALA A 391 -10.39 -6.87 16.18
N ALA A 392 -10.37 -7.12 14.88
CA ALA A 392 -11.56 -7.39 14.08
C ALA A 392 -12.28 -8.66 14.53
N ALA A 393 -11.55 -9.74 14.82
CA ALA A 393 -12.12 -10.99 15.34
C ALA A 393 -12.75 -10.81 16.73
N LYS A 394 -12.09 -10.02 17.59
CA LYS A 394 -12.63 -9.67 18.91
C LYS A 394 -13.93 -8.88 18.76
N PHE A 395 -13.91 -7.81 17.96
CA PHE A 395 -15.08 -6.96 17.71
C PHE A 395 -16.26 -7.79 17.17
N ALA A 396 -16.03 -8.63 16.16
CA ALA A 396 -17.09 -9.46 15.57
C ALA A 396 -17.77 -10.39 16.59
N ARG A 397 -17.02 -10.92 17.55
CA ARG A 397 -17.58 -11.77 18.63
C ARG A 397 -18.39 -10.98 19.66
N GLU A 398 -17.91 -9.81 20.06
CA GLU A 398 -18.56 -8.96 21.07
C GLU A 398 -19.84 -8.32 20.50
N PHE A 399 -19.78 -7.85 19.25
CA PHE A 399 -20.91 -7.21 18.58
C PHE A 399 -22.09 -8.16 18.37
N VAL A 400 -21.85 -9.43 18.05
CA VAL A 400 -22.91 -10.46 17.98
C VAL A 400 -23.58 -10.64 19.35
N GLY A 401 -22.87 -10.40 20.47
CA GLY A 401 -23.41 -10.48 21.83
C GLY A 401 -24.32 -9.28 22.20
N GLU A 402 -24.00 -8.07 21.74
CA GLU A 402 -24.73 -6.85 22.11
C GLU A 402 -25.99 -6.60 21.26
N CYS A 403 -25.97 -6.95 19.97
CA CYS A 403 -27.18 -6.92 19.13
C CYS A 403 -28.21 -7.98 19.53
N ALA A 404 -27.83 -8.96 20.32
CA ALA A 404 -28.67 -10.02 20.82
C ALA A 404 -29.32 -9.68 22.18
N GLY A 405 -29.79 -8.47 22.40
CA GLY A 405 -30.60 -8.14 23.58
C GLY A 405 -31.67 -9.20 23.85
N GLY A 406 -31.28 -10.31 24.47
CA GLY A 406 -32.14 -11.35 24.98
C GLY A 406 -32.50 -12.56 24.11
N ALA A 407 -32.05 -12.63 22.84
CA ALA A 407 -32.21 -13.85 22.03
C ALA A 407 -30.91 -14.18 21.31
N ARG A 408 -30.35 -15.36 21.53
CA ARG A 408 -29.28 -15.95 20.72
C ARG A 408 -29.74 -15.98 19.27
N MET A 409 -29.48 -14.94 18.49
CA MET A 409 -29.48 -15.06 17.04
C MET A 409 -28.19 -15.79 16.64
N ARG A 410 -28.22 -17.15 16.63
CA ARG A 410 -27.48 -17.89 15.62
C ARG A 410 -27.79 -17.20 14.31
N ALA A 411 -26.75 -16.74 13.59
CA ALA A 411 -26.80 -16.11 12.28
C ALA A 411 -28.12 -16.36 11.50
N ALA A 412 -29.20 -15.73 11.95
CA ALA A 412 -30.31 -15.50 11.05
C ALA A 412 -29.71 -14.51 10.03
N LYS A 413 -29.63 -14.93 8.78
CA LYS A 413 -29.29 -14.08 7.64
C LYS A 413 -29.97 -12.72 7.91
N PRO A 414 -29.22 -11.60 8.12
CA PRO A 414 -29.90 -10.35 8.17
C PRO A 414 -30.74 -10.25 6.91
N PRO A 415 -32.03 -9.88 6.99
CA PRO A 415 -32.81 -9.70 5.78
C PRO A 415 -32.00 -8.78 4.90
N VAL A 416 -31.90 -9.09 3.61
CA VAL A 416 -31.28 -8.20 2.62
C VAL A 416 -31.89 -6.83 2.91
N SER A 417 -31.12 -5.95 3.59
CA SER A 417 -31.69 -4.68 4.05
C SER A 417 -32.18 -3.95 2.80
N GLN A 418 -33.21 -3.13 2.94
CA GLN A 418 -33.68 -2.30 1.81
C GLN A 418 -32.52 -1.54 1.16
N ALA A 419 -31.46 -1.24 1.94
CA ALA A 419 -30.22 -0.68 1.47
C ALA A 419 -29.49 -1.60 0.46
N TRP A 420 -29.37 -2.90 0.71
CA TRP A 420 -28.76 -3.85 -0.21
C TRP A 420 -29.60 -4.02 -1.48
N ALA A 421 -30.92 -4.13 -1.36
CA ALA A 421 -31.82 -4.23 -2.53
C ALA A 421 -31.80 -2.96 -3.38
N TYR A 422 -31.60 -1.81 -2.76
CA TYR A 422 -31.39 -0.54 -3.45
C TYR A 422 -30.04 -0.51 -4.19
N TRP A 423 -28.94 -0.88 -3.50
CA TRP A 423 -27.59 -0.92 -4.07
C TRP A 423 -27.49 -1.87 -5.24
N LEU A 424 -28.12 -3.03 -5.16
CA LEU A 424 -28.15 -4.02 -6.23
C LEU A 424 -28.89 -3.51 -7.47
N ARG A 425 -29.94 -2.71 -7.30
CA ARG A 425 -30.63 -2.02 -8.39
C ARG A 425 -29.77 -0.92 -9.03
N VAL A 426 -29.06 -0.14 -8.20
CA VAL A 426 -28.16 0.92 -8.68
C VAL A 426 -26.96 0.33 -9.42
N ALA A 427 -26.35 -0.73 -8.90
CA ALA A 427 -25.26 -1.44 -9.57
C ALA A 427 -25.70 -2.04 -10.92
N GLY A 428 -26.93 -2.57 -11.00
CA GLY A 428 -27.52 -3.03 -12.25
C GLY A 428 -27.63 -1.94 -13.31
N SER A 429 -28.17 -0.78 -12.93
CA SER A 429 -28.32 0.36 -13.85
C SER A 429 -26.97 1.00 -14.25
N MET A 430 -25.94 0.90 -13.40
CA MET A 430 -24.59 1.38 -13.74
C MET A 430 -23.88 0.48 -14.75
N TRP A 431 -24.11 -0.85 -14.70
CA TRP A 431 -23.55 -1.79 -15.67
C TRP A 431 -24.16 -1.59 -17.05
N GLU A 432 -25.47 -1.42 -17.15
CA GLU A 432 -26.15 -1.09 -18.41
C GLU A 432 -25.67 0.23 -19.01
N ALA A 433 -25.30 1.21 -18.16
CA ALA A 433 -24.70 2.47 -18.60
C ALA A 433 -23.23 2.35 -19.02
N ALA A 434 -22.50 1.33 -18.57
CA ALA A 434 -21.09 1.09 -18.91
C ALA A 434 -20.89 0.32 -20.23
N GLU A 435 -21.93 -0.27 -20.80
CA GLU A 435 -21.91 -0.88 -22.14
C GLU A 435 -21.91 0.13 -23.31
N ILE A 436 -21.82 1.44 -23.02
CA ILE A 436 -21.64 2.45 -24.04
C ILE A 436 -20.24 2.25 -24.68
N PRO A 437 -20.15 2.01 -26.00
CA PRO A 437 -18.89 1.72 -26.66
C PRO A 437 -17.92 2.89 -26.48
N MET A 438 -16.76 2.62 -25.91
CA MET A 438 -15.68 3.58 -25.80
C MET A 438 -15.21 3.97 -27.21
N ARG A 439 -15.64 5.12 -27.72
CA ARG A 439 -15.03 5.72 -28.91
C ARG A 439 -13.54 5.93 -28.65
N LYS A 440 -12.72 5.43 -29.57
CA LYS A 440 -11.28 5.70 -29.63
C LYS A 440 -11.09 7.20 -29.96
N GLU A 441 -11.09 8.06 -28.97
CA GLU A 441 -10.68 9.46 -29.16
C GLU A 441 -9.41 9.76 -28.36
N SER A 442 -8.43 10.19 -29.13
CA SER A 442 -7.17 10.88 -28.81
C SER A 442 -6.73 11.00 -27.36
N ARG A 443 -5.55 10.47 -27.09
CA ARG A 443 -4.79 10.61 -25.82
C ARG A 443 -4.63 12.08 -25.43
N PRO A 444 -5.07 12.51 -24.24
CA PRO A 444 -4.69 13.84 -23.72
C PRO A 444 -3.21 13.86 -23.34
N LYS A 445 -2.54 14.95 -23.65
CA LYS A 445 -1.14 15.18 -23.25
C LYS A 445 -0.99 15.18 -21.73
N ALA A 446 0.05 14.52 -21.22
CA ALA A 446 0.38 14.46 -19.79
C ALA A 446 0.74 15.85 -19.26
N ILE A 447 0.34 16.13 -18.01
CA ILE A 447 0.83 17.28 -17.24
C ILE A 447 2.17 16.87 -16.65
N PRO A 448 3.24 17.67 -16.77
CA PRO A 448 4.53 17.38 -16.14
C PRO A 448 4.40 17.27 -14.61
N ALA A 449 5.12 16.33 -13.99
CA ALA A 449 5.15 16.16 -12.54
C ALA A 449 5.66 17.42 -11.81
N THR A 450 6.45 18.25 -12.48
CA THR A 450 6.93 19.57 -12.03
C THR A 450 5.82 20.56 -11.68
N ALA A 451 4.65 20.48 -12.34
CA ALA A 451 3.52 21.38 -12.03
C ALA A 451 2.89 21.07 -10.67
N VAL A 452 2.91 19.79 -10.24
CA VAL A 452 2.38 19.38 -8.93
C VAL A 452 3.34 19.79 -7.81
N ALA A 453 4.65 19.68 -8.04
CA ALA A 453 5.66 20.06 -7.05
C ALA A 453 5.77 21.59 -6.85
N GLN A 454 5.53 22.40 -7.89
CA GLN A 454 5.57 23.85 -7.79
C GLN A 454 4.36 24.47 -7.09
N GLU A 455 3.16 23.88 -7.24
CA GLU A 455 1.96 24.36 -6.53
C GLU A 455 1.97 24.02 -5.04
N THR A 456 2.66 22.98 -4.62
CA THR A 456 2.80 22.58 -3.20
C THR A 456 3.81 23.46 -2.45
N LEU A 457 4.67 24.22 -3.16
CA LEU A 457 5.73 25.04 -2.57
C LEU A 457 5.36 26.52 -2.34
N VAL A 458 4.18 26.94 -2.75
CA VAL A 458 3.73 28.34 -2.63
C VAL A 458 2.32 28.40 -2.09
N SER A 459 2.12 28.20 -0.82
CA SER A 459 1.18 28.98 -0.01
C SER A 459 0.97 28.40 1.39
N ASP A 460 1.47 29.10 2.37
CA ASP A 460 1.00 29.06 3.78
C ASP A 460 -0.39 29.73 3.96
N ARG A 461 -1.12 29.97 2.88
CA ARG A 461 -2.48 30.54 2.92
C ARG A 461 -3.26 30.16 1.67
N ALA A 462 -4.00 29.08 1.69
CA ALA A 462 -5.35 28.96 1.11
C ALA A 462 -5.79 27.50 1.01
N VAL A 463 -6.71 27.09 1.85
CA VAL A 463 -7.60 25.95 1.61
C VAL A 463 -8.48 26.32 0.41
N GLY A 464 -8.21 25.78 -0.75
CA GLY A 464 -9.00 26.11 -1.93
C GLY A 464 -8.68 25.33 -3.20
N ARG A 465 -9.49 24.31 -3.46
CA ARG A 465 -9.77 23.73 -4.78
C ARG A 465 -8.60 23.06 -5.54
N PHE A 466 -8.36 21.79 -5.25
CA PHE A 466 -7.62 20.91 -6.16
C PHE A 466 -8.48 20.54 -7.37
N ARG A 467 -8.01 20.89 -8.58
CA ARG A 467 -8.49 20.32 -9.85
C ARG A 467 -7.54 19.19 -10.27
N LEU A 468 -7.87 17.96 -9.91
CA LEU A 468 -7.22 16.75 -10.44
C LEU A 468 -7.69 16.54 -11.90
N LYS A 469 -6.80 16.81 -12.87
CA LYS A 469 -6.95 16.33 -14.24
C LYS A 469 -6.16 15.03 -14.39
N SER A 470 -6.77 13.88 -14.15
CA SER A 470 -6.18 12.58 -14.43
C SER A 470 -7.13 11.68 -15.21
N ARG A 471 -6.61 10.59 -15.78
CA ARG A 471 -7.38 9.54 -16.46
C ARG A 471 -8.53 8.96 -15.64
N ASN A 472 -8.54 9.18 -14.34
CA ASN A 472 -9.56 8.76 -13.39
C ASN A 472 -10.66 9.81 -13.16
N ALA A 473 -10.69 10.91 -13.96
CA ALA A 473 -11.80 11.85 -13.92
C ALA A 473 -13.16 11.15 -14.12
N HIS A 474 -13.20 10.06 -14.86
CA HIS A 474 -14.40 9.24 -15.03
C HIS A 474 -14.81 8.49 -13.77
N ILE A 475 -13.85 7.98 -12.98
CA ILE A 475 -14.12 7.31 -11.68
C ILE A 475 -14.56 8.36 -10.65
N LEU A 476 -13.91 9.51 -10.62
CA LEU A 476 -14.32 10.64 -9.75
C LEU A 476 -15.64 11.27 -10.22
N GLN A 477 -15.90 11.31 -11.53
CA GLN A 477 -17.17 11.77 -12.06
C GLN A 477 -18.29 10.77 -11.83
N ALA A 478 -18.01 9.47 -11.90
CA ALA A 478 -18.90 8.39 -11.47
C ALA A 478 -19.17 8.50 -9.97
N ALA A 479 -18.15 8.66 -9.13
CA ALA A 479 -18.30 8.85 -7.67
C ALA A 479 -19.07 10.13 -7.33
N ARG A 480 -18.88 11.25 -8.06
CA ARG A 480 -19.65 12.49 -7.90
C ARG A 480 -21.12 12.35 -8.38
N ARG A 481 -21.38 11.67 -9.49
CA ARG A 481 -22.73 11.34 -9.95
C ARG A 481 -23.43 10.45 -8.95
N PHE A 482 -22.71 9.53 -8.37
CA PHE A 482 -23.12 8.63 -7.31
C PHE A 482 -23.52 9.39 -6.01
N ALA A 483 -22.66 10.28 -5.52
CA ALA A 483 -22.93 11.12 -4.37
C ALA A 483 -24.11 12.10 -4.60
N ASN A 484 -24.31 12.54 -5.85
CA ASN A 484 -25.44 13.41 -6.20
C ASN A 484 -26.74 12.63 -6.34
N CYS A 485 -26.70 11.39 -6.81
CA CYS A 485 -27.85 10.49 -6.85
C CYS A 485 -28.30 10.13 -5.43
N ALA A 486 -27.35 9.78 -4.54
CA ALA A 486 -27.63 9.51 -3.12
C ALA A 486 -28.24 10.72 -2.39
N ARG A 487 -27.82 11.97 -2.72
CA ARG A 487 -28.41 13.21 -2.17
C ARG A 487 -29.83 13.49 -2.71
N ARG A 488 -30.10 13.17 -3.96
CA ARG A 488 -31.47 13.30 -4.52
C ARG A 488 -32.44 12.31 -3.89
N CYS A 489 -31.98 11.07 -3.64
CA CYS A 489 -32.83 10.05 -3.05
C CYS A 489 -33.18 10.34 -1.58
N ARG A 490 -32.28 11.02 -0.80
CA ARG A 490 -32.61 11.49 0.58
C ARG A 490 -33.64 12.63 0.64
N ARG A 491 -33.97 13.26 -0.49
CA ARG A 491 -35.02 14.29 -0.56
C ARG A 491 -36.39 13.75 -1.02
N ILE A 492 -36.46 12.47 -1.35
CA ILE A 492 -37.67 11.80 -1.84
C ILE A 492 -38.16 10.74 -0.81
N ALA A 493 -37.35 10.40 0.18
CA ALA A 493 -37.71 9.65 1.39
C ALA A 493 -37.87 10.59 2.57
#